data_0f76ae0a43087b99186270f7436afbf9
#
_entry.id   0f76ae0a43087b99186270f7436afbf9
#
_cell.length_a   1.000
_cell.length_b   1.000
_cell.length_c   1.000
_cell.angle_alpha   90.00
_cell.angle_beta   90.00
_cell.angle_gamma   90.00
#
_symmetry.space_group_name_H-M   'P 1'
#
loop_
_entity.id
_entity.type
_entity.pdbx_description
1 polymer ?
#
loop_
_entity_poly.entity_id
_entity_poly.type
_entity_poly.pdbx_seq_one_letter_code
_entity_poly.pdbx_strand_id
1 'polypeptide(L)'
;MLHWNPAQYLKFGGERTQVVRDLVHRLSERLDNEQVRRIMDLGSGPGNSTAVLAEAWPQAEITGLDASPTMLEAARAAYPHLRFLAGDIPTWAASATALYDLVFSNSTLQWVPGHTELLPRLLQRVAPGGALGFQIPGNGSAAACRLPRELAALPAWREYFGPGKVTERWTGQMTDFYDLLAPHAAAVEIWETEYFMVVAGVEAIVEWYMGSGLPQYLNALPDDAARARFREQYREGLRAAYPVRRDGRVLFPFKRQFVIARPAAG
;
A
#
# COMPACT_ATOMS: atom_id res chain seq x y z
N MET A 1 -3.93 8.91 13.91
CA MET A 1 -3.28 7.68 13.42
C MET A 1 -4.37 6.79 12.84
N LEU A 2 -4.20 6.24 11.64
CA LEU A 2 -5.18 5.33 11.03
C LEU A 2 -5.23 4.03 11.86
N HIS A 3 -6.42 3.63 12.30
CA HIS A 3 -6.63 2.34 12.96
C HIS A 3 -6.83 1.26 11.91
N TRP A 4 -5.85 0.38 11.78
CA TRP A 4 -5.90 -0.75 10.87
C TRP A 4 -6.50 -1.99 11.56
N ASN A 5 -7.42 -2.67 10.86
CA ASN A 5 -8.03 -3.92 11.32
C ASN A 5 -7.47 -5.09 10.49
N PRO A 6 -6.62 -5.97 11.09
CA PRO A 6 -6.01 -7.10 10.37
C PRO A 6 -7.03 -8.06 9.76
N ALA A 7 -8.10 -8.39 10.48
CA ALA A 7 -9.12 -9.32 10.00
C ALA A 7 -9.86 -8.77 8.76
N GLN A 8 -10.19 -7.48 8.77
CA GLN A 8 -10.80 -6.82 7.61
C GLN A 8 -9.82 -6.72 6.43
N TYR A 9 -8.53 -6.49 6.71
CA TYR A 9 -7.49 -6.43 5.69
C TYR A 9 -7.30 -7.80 5.01
N LEU A 10 -7.34 -8.88 5.77
CA LEU A 10 -7.10 -10.25 5.30
C LEU A 10 -8.27 -10.85 4.48
N LYS A 11 -9.48 -10.28 4.52
CA LYS A 11 -10.61 -10.73 3.69
C LYS A 11 -10.30 -10.79 2.19
N PHE A 12 -9.37 -9.96 1.74
CA PHE A 12 -8.91 -9.88 0.35
C PHE A 12 -7.41 -10.18 0.25
N GLY A 13 -6.94 -11.13 1.07
CA GLY A 13 -5.53 -11.49 1.16
C GLY A 13 -4.97 -12.00 -0.16
N GLY A 14 -5.73 -12.80 -0.92
CA GLY A 14 -5.31 -13.37 -2.20
C GLY A 14 -4.97 -12.29 -3.23
N GLU A 15 -5.90 -11.37 -3.46
CA GLU A 15 -5.75 -10.30 -4.45
C GLU A 15 -4.64 -9.32 -4.06
N ARG A 16 -4.48 -9.05 -2.77
CA ARG A 16 -3.39 -8.19 -2.26
C ARG A 16 -2.04 -8.88 -2.38
N THR A 17 -1.98 -10.18 -2.13
CA THR A 17 -0.76 -10.99 -2.24
C THR A 17 -0.31 -11.15 -3.68
N GLN A 18 -1.24 -11.24 -4.66
CA GLN A 18 -0.87 -11.30 -6.07
C GLN A 18 -0.02 -10.08 -6.49
N VAL A 19 -0.41 -8.89 -6.07
CA VAL A 19 0.36 -7.66 -6.35
C VAL A 19 1.79 -7.72 -5.77
N VAL A 20 1.94 -8.30 -4.57
CA VAL A 20 3.26 -8.53 -3.97
C VAL A 20 4.08 -9.51 -4.81
N ARG A 21 3.47 -10.62 -5.23
CA ARG A 21 4.15 -11.65 -6.05
C ARG A 21 4.62 -11.10 -7.39
N ASP A 22 3.83 -10.23 -8.04
CA ASP A 22 4.22 -9.61 -9.30
C ASP A 22 5.44 -8.70 -9.14
N LEU A 23 5.50 -7.90 -8.05
CA LEU A 23 6.67 -7.08 -7.75
C LEU A 23 7.89 -7.93 -7.38
N VAL A 24 7.70 -8.96 -6.55
CA VAL A 24 8.76 -9.89 -6.14
C VAL A 24 9.33 -10.63 -7.33
N HIS A 25 8.47 -11.13 -8.23
CA HIS A 25 8.90 -11.78 -9.48
C HIS A 25 9.76 -10.82 -10.31
N ARG A 26 9.32 -9.58 -10.50
CA ARG A 26 10.10 -8.59 -11.26
C ARG A 26 11.42 -8.25 -10.58
N LEU A 27 11.47 -8.17 -9.26
CA LEU A 27 12.70 -7.95 -8.48
C LEU A 27 13.67 -9.13 -8.63
N SER A 28 13.17 -10.38 -8.61
CA SER A 28 14.01 -11.57 -8.78
C SER A 28 14.68 -11.67 -10.16
N GLU A 29 14.13 -11.01 -11.18
CA GLU A 29 14.76 -10.86 -12.50
C GLU A 29 15.85 -9.78 -12.54
N ARG A 30 15.92 -8.90 -11.53
CA ARG A 30 16.82 -7.74 -11.48
C ARG A 30 17.94 -7.87 -10.48
N LEU A 31 17.78 -8.77 -9.51
CA LEU A 31 18.74 -9.03 -8.44
C LEU A 31 19.49 -10.35 -8.73
N ASP A 32 20.72 -10.43 -8.25
CA ASP A 32 21.38 -11.71 -8.10
C ASP A 32 20.79 -12.42 -6.86
N ASN A 33 19.84 -13.30 -7.09
CA ASN A 33 19.07 -13.96 -6.04
C ASN A 33 19.95 -14.72 -5.03
N GLU A 34 21.12 -15.22 -5.50
CA GLU A 34 22.06 -15.91 -4.62
C GLU A 34 22.82 -14.98 -3.68
N GLN A 35 22.85 -13.67 -3.96
CA GLN A 35 23.51 -12.67 -3.15
C GLN A 35 22.56 -11.91 -2.21
N VAL A 36 21.25 -12.04 -2.36
CA VAL A 36 20.28 -11.41 -1.47
C VAL A 36 20.35 -12.06 -0.08
N ARG A 37 20.82 -11.31 0.93
CA ARG A 37 20.99 -11.76 2.32
C ARG A 37 20.18 -10.98 3.32
N ARG A 38 19.89 -9.71 3.05
CA ARG A 38 19.20 -8.83 4.01
C ARG A 38 18.08 -8.06 3.31
N ILE A 39 16.86 -8.25 3.80
CA ILE A 39 15.64 -7.60 3.27
C ILE A 39 14.95 -6.83 4.38
N MET A 40 14.56 -5.59 4.08
CA MET A 40 13.69 -4.77 4.93
C MET A 40 12.34 -4.58 4.24
N ASP A 41 11.26 -5.06 4.87
CA ASP A 41 9.88 -4.88 4.41
C ASP A 41 9.23 -3.75 5.19
N LEU A 42 9.07 -2.59 4.54
CA LEU A 42 8.57 -1.35 5.13
C LEU A 42 7.04 -1.26 5.06
N GLY A 43 6.40 -1.20 6.23
CA GLY A 43 4.95 -1.27 6.36
C GLY A 43 4.45 -2.70 6.13
N SER A 44 5.08 -3.65 6.81
CA SER A 44 4.83 -5.09 6.67
C SER A 44 3.39 -5.52 6.99
N GLY A 45 2.64 -4.66 7.69
CA GLY A 45 1.28 -4.96 8.12
C GLY A 45 1.21 -6.29 8.90
N PRO A 46 0.23 -7.18 8.60
CA PRO A 46 0.09 -8.47 9.26
C PRO A 46 1.05 -9.54 8.71
N GLY A 47 2.11 -9.15 7.95
CA GLY A 47 3.21 -10.02 7.54
C GLY A 47 3.05 -10.70 6.17
N ASN A 48 1.99 -10.42 5.41
CA ASN A 48 1.75 -11.08 4.12
C ASN A 48 2.87 -10.85 3.10
N SER A 49 3.34 -9.60 2.95
CA SER A 49 4.47 -9.28 2.07
C SER A 49 5.76 -9.93 2.56
N THR A 50 6.01 -9.87 3.87
CA THR A 50 7.19 -10.47 4.51
C THR A 50 7.26 -11.98 4.25
N ALA A 51 6.12 -12.68 4.30
CA ALA A 51 6.05 -14.10 3.99
C ALA A 51 6.37 -14.41 2.53
N VAL A 52 5.83 -13.61 1.57
CA VAL A 52 6.16 -13.78 0.14
C VAL A 52 7.65 -13.52 -0.13
N LEU A 53 8.26 -12.54 0.55
CA LEU A 53 9.69 -12.31 0.47
C LEU A 53 10.49 -13.50 1.01
N ALA A 54 10.05 -14.12 2.11
CA ALA A 54 10.69 -15.30 2.68
C ALA A 54 10.57 -16.55 1.79
N GLU A 55 9.44 -16.69 1.06
CA GLU A 55 9.29 -17.72 0.04
C GLU A 55 10.28 -17.52 -1.13
N ALA A 56 10.46 -16.27 -1.57
CA ALA A 56 11.31 -15.94 -2.72
C ALA A 56 12.83 -16.00 -2.40
N TRP A 57 13.21 -15.60 -1.18
CA TRP A 57 14.61 -15.58 -0.72
C TRP A 57 14.76 -16.28 0.62
N PRO A 58 14.67 -17.63 0.65
CA PRO A 58 14.66 -18.41 1.90
C PRO A 58 15.98 -18.36 2.69
N GLN A 59 17.07 -17.91 2.05
CA GLN A 59 18.38 -17.71 2.70
C GLN A 59 18.56 -16.31 3.28
N ALA A 60 17.64 -15.36 3.03
CA ALA A 60 17.77 -13.98 3.47
C ALA A 60 17.24 -13.77 4.90
N GLU A 61 17.92 -12.91 5.66
CA GLU A 61 17.37 -12.33 6.89
C GLU A 61 16.36 -11.27 6.54
N ILE A 62 15.08 -11.54 6.79
CA ILE A 62 14.00 -10.62 6.47
C ILE A 62 13.43 -10.00 7.72
N THR A 63 13.32 -8.68 7.72
CA THR A 63 12.73 -7.93 8.83
C THR A 63 11.56 -7.10 8.33
N GLY A 64 10.37 -7.32 8.87
CA GLY A 64 9.20 -6.45 8.67
C GLY A 64 9.22 -5.28 9.66
N LEU A 65 8.96 -4.08 9.18
CA LEU A 65 8.78 -2.87 9.99
C LEU A 65 7.35 -2.37 9.84
N ASP A 66 6.66 -2.12 10.95
CA ASP A 66 5.33 -1.49 10.93
C ASP A 66 5.13 -0.59 12.15
N ALA A 67 4.36 0.47 12.01
CA ALA A 67 4.05 1.39 13.09
C ALA A 67 2.83 0.97 13.92
N SER A 68 2.02 0.01 13.43
CA SER A 68 0.79 -0.44 14.06
C SER A 68 1.03 -1.63 15.01
N PRO A 69 0.83 -1.47 16.33
CA PRO A 69 0.98 -2.59 17.27
C PRO A 69 0.06 -3.77 16.95
N THR A 70 -1.18 -3.51 16.52
CA THR A 70 -2.16 -4.55 16.20
C THR A 70 -1.79 -5.35 14.94
N MET A 71 -1.17 -4.69 13.95
CA MET A 71 -0.64 -5.36 12.76
C MET A 71 0.55 -6.24 13.12
N LEU A 72 1.47 -5.74 13.94
CA LEU A 72 2.66 -6.50 14.39
C LEU A 72 2.29 -7.70 15.26
N GLU A 73 1.26 -7.57 16.11
CA GLU A 73 0.75 -8.70 16.89
C GLU A 73 0.23 -9.80 15.96
N ALA A 74 -0.60 -9.44 14.99
CA ALA A 74 -1.11 -10.37 13.97
C ALA A 74 0.02 -11.01 13.15
N ALA A 75 1.03 -10.22 12.74
CA ALA A 75 2.18 -10.72 12.00
C ALA A 75 2.99 -11.74 12.79
N ARG A 76 3.31 -11.45 14.05
CA ARG A 76 4.04 -12.38 14.93
C ARG A 76 3.28 -13.65 15.23
N ALA A 77 1.96 -13.56 15.37
CA ALA A 77 1.09 -14.73 15.55
C ALA A 77 1.03 -15.61 14.30
N ALA A 78 0.93 -15.00 13.10
CA ALA A 78 0.83 -15.73 11.84
C ALA A 78 2.17 -16.29 11.37
N TYR A 79 3.28 -15.57 11.63
CA TYR A 79 4.62 -15.90 11.13
C TYR A 79 5.66 -15.81 12.25
N PRO A 80 5.62 -16.70 13.27
CA PRO A 80 6.48 -16.63 14.46
C PRO A 80 7.98 -16.83 14.17
N HIS A 81 8.33 -17.35 13.01
CA HIS A 81 9.70 -17.56 12.54
C HIS A 81 10.28 -16.33 11.81
N LEU A 82 9.47 -15.31 11.51
CA LEU A 82 9.91 -14.06 10.88
C LEU A 82 10.11 -12.96 11.91
N ARG A 83 10.98 -12.01 11.59
CA ARG A 83 11.28 -10.89 12.47
C ARG A 83 10.41 -9.69 12.16
N PHE A 84 9.78 -9.10 13.20
CA PHE A 84 8.96 -7.91 13.09
C PHE A 84 9.35 -6.86 14.12
N LEU A 85 9.60 -5.62 13.64
CA LEU A 85 10.00 -4.47 14.44
C LEU A 85 8.90 -3.41 14.44
N ALA A 86 8.71 -2.77 15.60
CA ALA A 86 7.88 -1.58 15.72
C ALA A 86 8.68 -0.34 15.34
N GLY A 87 8.13 0.50 14.46
CA GLY A 87 8.75 1.75 14.06
C GLY A 87 8.06 2.39 12.86
N ASP A 88 8.28 3.68 12.69
CA ASP A 88 7.82 4.40 11.51
C ASP A 88 8.93 4.51 10.46
N ILE A 89 8.51 4.54 9.19
CA ILE A 89 9.42 4.51 8.05
C ILE A 89 10.34 5.74 7.98
N PRO A 90 9.87 7.00 8.18
CA PRO A 90 10.74 8.16 8.17
C PRO A 90 11.86 8.11 9.20
N THR A 91 11.54 7.75 10.45
CA THR A 91 12.52 7.60 11.53
C THR A 91 13.52 6.50 11.21
N TRP A 92 13.04 5.34 10.73
CA TRP A 92 13.92 4.26 10.32
C TRP A 92 14.86 4.70 9.17
N ALA A 93 14.34 5.33 8.14
CA ALA A 93 15.14 5.78 7.00
C ALA A 93 16.22 6.80 7.40
N ALA A 94 15.94 7.63 8.41
CA ALA A 94 16.88 8.64 8.91
C ALA A 94 17.96 8.04 9.82
N SER A 95 17.63 7.04 10.65
CA SER A 95 18.50 6.50 11.71
C SER A 95 19.22 5.21 11.32
N ALA A 96 18.72 4.45 10.33
CA ALA A 96 19.34 3.20 9.93
C ALA A 96 20.77 3.42 9.39
N THR A 97 21.73 2.67 9.90
CA THR A 97 23.11 2.66 9.40
C THR A 97 23.41 1.46 8.53
N ALA A 98 22.61 0.40 8.68
CA ALA A 98 22.77 -0.82 7.90
C ALA A 98 22.24 -0.65 6.48
N LEU A 99 22.89 -1.33 5.53
CA LEU A 99 22.43 -1.47 4.15
C LEU A 99 21.72 -2.83 3.98
N TYR A 100 20.81 -2.85 3.02
CA TYR A 100 19.97 -3.99 2.67
C TYR A 100 20.11 -4.31 1.19
N ASP A 101 20.10 -5.59 0.83
CA ASP A 101 20.10 -6.00 -0.57
C ASP A 101 18.75 -5.69 -1.24
N LEU A 102 17.67 -5.69 -0.42
CA LEU A 102 16.36 -5.24 -0.85
C LEU A 102 15.69 -4.40 0.25
N VAL A 103 15.33 -3.19 -0.08
CA VAL A 103 14.36 -2.37 0.66
C VAL A 103 13.02 -2.47 -0.07
N PHE A 104 12.04 -3.06 0.58
CA PHE A 104 10.74 -3.38 -0.03
C PHE A 104 9.61 -2.62 0.66
N SER A 105 8.56 -2.26 -0.10
CA SER A 105 7.33 -1.74 0.50
C SER A 105 6.12 -2.03 -0.39
N ASN A 106 5.04 -2.52 0.21
CA ASN A 106 3.82 -2.82 -0.51
C ASN A 106 2.61 -2.08 0.09
N SER A 107 1.96 -1.23 -0.71
CA SER A 107 0.72 -0.53 -0.32
C SER A 107 0.82 0.29 0.98
N THR A 108 1.99 0.86 1.26
CA THR A 108 2.27 1.60 2.50
C THR A 108 2.70 3.04 2.24
N LEU A 109 3.63 3.26 1.29
CA LEU A 109 4.26 4.57 1.11
C LEU A 109 3.27 5.69 0.78
N GLN A 110 2.11 5.39 0.19
CA GLN A 110 1.06 6.39 -0.05
C GLN A 110 0.52 7.06 1.24
N TRP A 111 0.78 6.47 2.40
CA TRP A 111 0.36 7.00 3.70
C TRP A 111 1.47 7.76 4.44
N VAL A 112 2.69 7.70 3.92
CA VAL A 112 3.86 8.31 4.54
C VAL A 112 4.10 9.68 3.91
N PRO A 113 4.19 10.76 4.68
CA PRO A 113 4.45 12.09 4.14
C PRO A 113 5.92 12.27 3.74
N GLY A 114 6.21 13.34 2.97
CA GLY A 114 7.58 13.79 2.71
C GLY A 114 8.33 12.95 1.67
N HIS A 115 7.67 12.50 0.62
CA HIS A 115 8.26 11.63 -0.43
C HIS A 115 9.50 12.21 -1.09
N THR A 116 9.57 13.53 -1.22
CA THR A 116 10.73 14.24 -1.82
C THR A 116 12.05 13.88 -1.11
N GLU A 117 12.01 13.78 0.22
CA GLU A 117 13.21 13.44 1.01
C GLU A 117 13.23 11.94 1.34
N LEU A 118 12.06 11.33 1.49
CA LEU A 118 11.96 9.93 1.91
C LEU A 118 12.50 8.97 0.86
N LEU A 119 12.07 9.10 -0.41
CA LEU A 119 12.44 8.14 -1.45
C LEU A 119 13.95 8.10 -1.72
N PRO A 120 14.67 9.23 -1.83
CA PRO A 120 16.12 9.21 -1.90
C PRO A 120 16.78 8.59 -0.67
N ARG A 121 16.26 8.85 0.55
CA ARG A 121 16.79 8.23 1.78
C ARG A 121 16.57 6.71 1.81
N LEU A 122 15.43 6.22 1.34
CA LEU A 122 15.20 4.78 1.21
C LEU A 122 16.18 4.13 0.24
N LEU A 123 16.45 4.79 -0.90
CA LEU A 123 17.44 4.30 -1.86
C LEU A 123 18.86 4.26 -1.27
N GLN A 124 19.23 5.23 -0.40
CA GLN A 124 20.51 5.22 0.32
C GLN A 124 20.65 4.07 1.33
N ARG A 125 19.56 3.37 1.69
CA ARG A 125 19.60 2.17 2.54
C ARG A 125 19.80 0.88 1.74
N VAL A 126 19.90 1.00 0.43
CA VAL A 126 20.14 -0.14 -0.47
C VAL A 126 21.66 -0.35 -0.65
N ALA A 127 22.09 -1.60 -0.51
CA ALA A 127 23.48 -2.00 -0.75
C ALA A 127 23.83 -1.91 -2.25
N PRO A 128 25.12 -1.74 -2.61
CA PRO A 128 25.56 -1.87 -4.00
C PRO A 128 25.08 -3.21 -4.61
N GLY A 129 24.48 -3.16 -5.79
CA GLY A 129 23.90 -4.33 -6.46
C GLY A 129 22.47 -4.68 -6.02
N GLY A 130 21.97 -4.08 -4.95
CA GLY A 130 20.61 -4.25 -4.44
C GLY A 130 19.56 -3.38 -5.13
N ALA A 131 18.35 -3.36 -4.58
CA ALA A 131 17.24 -2.58 -5.09
C ALA A 131 16.33 -2.01 -3.98
N LEU A 132 15.73 -0.84 -4.26
CA LEU A 132 14.50 -0.35 -3.65
C LEU A 132 13.35 -0.79 -4.54
N GLY A 133 12.44 -1.62 -4.03
CA GLY A 133 11.25 -2.08 -4.73
C GLY A 133 9.98 -1.72 -3.99
N PHE A 134 9.08 -0.96 -4.60
CA PHE A 134 7.80 -0.66 -3.95
C PHE A 134 6.63 -0.58 -4.92
N GLN A 135 5.44 -0.80 -4.39
CA GLN A 135 4.21 -0.51 -5.09
C GLN A 135 3.24 0.29 -4.21
N ILE A 136 2.43 1.11 -4.87
CA ILE A 136 1.31 1.84 -4.27
C ILE A 136 0.06 1.76 -5.15
N PRO A 137 -1.14 2.03 -4.58
CA PRO A 137 -2.35 2.17 -5.37
C PRO A 137 -2.30 3.39 -6.29
N GLY A 138 -2.48 3.18 -7.60
CA GLY A 138 -2.59 4.22 -8.64
C GLY A 138 -4.04 4.58 -8.99
N ASN A 139 -5.00 4.23 -8.16
CA ASN A 139 -6.43 4.31 -8.45
C ASN A 139 -7.13 5.56 -7.85
N GLY A 140 -6.40 6.63 -7.59
CA GLY A 140 -6.93 7.85 -6.96
C GLY A 140 -8.09 8.51 -7.72
N SER A 141 -8.12 8.39 -9.04
CA SER A 141 -9.21 8.86 -9.93
C SER A 141 -10.37 7.87 -10.07
N ALA A 142 -10.20 6.61 -9.66
CA ALA A 142 -11.28 5.62 -9.73
C ALA A 142 -12.48 6.02 -8.86
N ALA A 143 -13.69 5.71 -9.32
CA ALA A 143 -14.92 6.09 -8.62
C ALA A 143 -14.91 5.67 -7.14
N ALA A 144 -14.46 4.47 -6.83
CA ALA A 144 -14.42 3.96 -5.46
C ALA A 144 -13.49 4.79 -4.53
N CYS A 145 -12.43 5.42 -5.05
CA CYS A 145 -11.58 6.34 -4.30
C CYS A 145 -12.10 7.77 -4.29
N ARG A 146 -12.73 8.21 -5.39
CA ARG A 146 -13.19 9.58 -5.59
C ARG A 146 -14.47 9.88 -4.82
N LEU A 147 -15.43 8.96 -4.87
CA LEU A 147 -16.76 9.14 -4.27
C LEU A 147 -16.75 9.54 -2.78
N PRO A 148 -15.96 8.96 -1.88
CA PRO A 148 -15.95 9.41 -0.48
C PRO A 148 -15.51 10.87 -0.33
N ARG A 149 -14.58 11.35 -1.15
CA ARG A 149 -14.13 12.76 -1.16
C ARG A 149 -15.21 13.70 -1.70
N GLU A 150 -15.86 13.28 -2.77
CA GLU A 150 -16.97 14.06 -3.37
C GLU A 150 -18.15 14.16 -2.43
N LEU A 151 -18.54 13.07 -1.79
CA LEU A 151 -19.58 13.07 -0.76
C LEU A 151 -19.20 14.00 0.40
N ALA A 152 -17.97 13.89 0.91
CA ALA A 152 -17.48 14.73 2.01
C ALA A 152 -17.55 16.25 1.68
N ALA A 153 -17.41 16.61 0.41
CA ALA A 153 -17.50 18.00 -0.06
C ALA A 153 -18.94 18.53 -0.19
N LEU A 154 -19.96 17.68 -0.18
CA LEU A 154 -21.36 18.10 -0.30
C LEU A 154 -21.81 18.94 0.91
N PRO A 155 -22.73 19.91 0.72
CA PRO A 155 -23.26 20.74 1.81
C PRO A 155 -23.77 19.95 3.01
N ALA A 156 -24.36 18.78 2.80
CA ALA A 156 -24.87 17.91 3.85
C ALA A 156 -23.79 17.24 4.73
N TRP A 157 -22.54 17.22 4.29
CA TRP A 157 -21.46 16.49 4.93
C TRP A 157 -20.24 17.34 5.28
N ARG A 158 -19.98 18.44 4.54
CA ARG A 158 -18.74 19.21 4.62
C ARG A 158 -18.39 19.71 6.03
N GLU A 159 -19.38 19.92 6.90
CA GLU A 159 -19.15 20.36 8.27
C GLU A 159 -18.38 19.35 9.13
N TYR A 160 -18.46 18.05 8.78
CA TYR A 160 -17.77 16.98 9.50
C TYR A 160 -16.33 16.77 9.00
N PHE A 161 -15.98 17.31 7.82
CA PHE A 161 -14.71 17.06 7.12
C PHE A 161 -13.85 18.33 7.01
N GLY A 162 -13.53 18.94 8.14
CA GLY A 162 -12.57 20.05 8.20
C GLY A 162 -11.12 19.59 8.02
N PRO A 163 -10.16 20.55 7.95
CA PRO A 163 -8.74 20.24 7.79
C PRO A 163 -8.25 19.21 8.81
N GLY A 164 -7.47 18.23 8.36
CA GLY A 164 -6.88 17.17 9.20
C GLY A 164 -7.83 16.07 9.65
N LYS A 165 -9.12 16.08 9.27
CA LYS A 165 -10.09 15.03 9.61
C LYS A 165 -9.92 13.77 8.77
N VAL A 166 -9.44 13.92 7.55
CA VAL A 166 -9.17 12.82 6.62
C VAL A 166 -7.71 12.89 6.22
N THR A 167 -6.99 11.78 6.34
CA THR A 167 -5.61 11.68 5.90
C THR A 167 -5.59 11.59 4.38
N GLU A 168 -5.00 12.56 3.73
CA GLU A 168 -4.78 12.51 2.30
C GLU A 168 -3.72 11.45 1.98
N ARG A 169 -4.04 10.58 1.03
CA ARG A 169 -3.05 9.69 0.44
C ARG A 169 -2.24 10.46 -0.59
N TRP A 170 -0.94 10.24 -0.59
CA TRP A 170 -0.15 10.70 -1.70
C TRP A 170 -0.57 9.95 -2.98
N THR A 171 -0.88 10.71 -4.02
CA THR A 171 -1.35 10.23 -5.32
C THR A 171 -0.46 10.80 -6.43
N GLY A 172 0.86 10.84 -6.20
CA GLY A 172 1.84 11.32 -7.17
C GLY A 172 1.76 10.59 -8.50
N GLN A 173 2.23 11.26 -9.53
CA GLN A 173 2.32 10.67 -10.87
C GLN A 173 3.53 9.73 -10.94
N MET A 174 3.54 8.81 -11.90
CA MET A 174 4.70 7.93 -12.14
C MET A 174 5.98 8.74 -12.42
N THR A 175 5.84 9.89 -13.10
CA THR A 175 6.93 10.83 -13.35
C THR A 175 7.55 11.38 -12.07
N ASP A 176 6.75 11.63 -11.02
CA ASP A 176 7.26 12.15 -9.75
C ASP A 176 8.24 11.15 -9.10
N PHE A 177 7.94 9.84 -9.16
CA PHE A 177 8.85 8.80 -8.67
C PHE A 177 10.16 8.79 -9.43
N TYR A 178 10.07 8.91 -10.76
CA TYR A 178 11.25 8.94 -11.61
C TYR A 178 12.13 10.16 -11.26
N ASP A 179 11.54 11.34 -11.21
CA ASP A 179 12.25 12.59 -10.94
C ASP A 179 12.92 12.61 -9.56
N LEU A 180 12.30 11.97 -8.56
CA LEU A 180 12.86 11.87 -7.20
C LEU A 180 13.99 10.84 -7.10
N LEU A 181 13.96 9.77 -7.89
CA LEU A 181 14.90 8.66 -7.75
C LEU A 181 16.05 8.71 -8.77
N ALA A 182 15.80 9.17 -10.00
CA ALA A 182 16.79 9.15 -11.07
C ALA A 182 18.10 9.90 -10.74
N PRO A 183 18.11 11.03 -9.99
CA PRO A 183 19.36 11.69 -9.60
C PRO A 183 20.26 10.85 -8.70
N HIS A 184 19.74 9.80 -8.06
CA HIS A 184 20.42 8.97 -7.06
C HIS A 184 20.56 7.51 -7.47
N ALA A 185 20.01 7.14 -8.62
CA ALA A 185 19.92 5.77 -9.10
C ALA A 185 20.72 5.54 -10.37
N ALA A 186 21.33 4.37 -10.52
CA ALA A 186 21.87 3.89 -11.79
C ALA A 186 20.77 3.47 -12.76
N ALA A 187 19.62 3.02 -12.22
CA ALA A 187 18.47 2.63 -13.02
C ALA A 187 17.18 2.82 -12.22
N VAL A 188 16.14 3.29 -12.89
CA VAL A 188 14.77 3.37 -12.35
C VAL A 188 13.83 2.71 -13.35
N GLU A 189 13.12 1.69 -12.91
CA GLU A 189 12.07 1.02 -13.66
C GLU A 189 10.72 1.36 -13.02
N ILE A 190 9.78 1.82 -13.83
CA ILE A 190 8.45 2.22 -13.39
C ILE A 190 7.41 1.60 -14.32
N TRP A 191 6.32 1.08 -13.77
CA TRP A 191 5.20 0.58 -14.58
C TRP A 191 3.88 0.61 -13.81
N GLU A 192 2.79 0.52 -14.53
CA GLU A 192 1.45 0.36 -13.97
C GLU A 192 0.83 -0.97 -14.43
N THR A 193 0.08 -1.58 -13.52
CA THR A 193 -0.77 -2.73 -13.83
C THR A 193 -2.19 -2.45 -13.36
N GLU A 194 -3.17 -2.65 -14.22
CA GLU A 194 -4.58 -2.61 -13.83
C GLU A 194 -5.10 -4.04 -13.68
N TYR A 195 -5.46 -4.39 -12.45
CA TYR A 195 -6.08 -5.66 -12.11
C TYR A 195 -7.60 -5.52 -12.17
N PHE A 196 -8.29 -6.55 -12.61
CA PHE A 196 -9.74 -6.62 -12.58
C PHE A 196 -10.20 -7.70 -11.61
N MET A 197 -10.75 -7.28 -10.48
CA MET A 197 -11.39 -8.22 -9.56
C MET A 197 -12.82 -8.49 -10.05
N VAL A 198 -13.19 -9.77 -10.11
CA VAL A 198 -14.55 -10.20 -10.41
C VAL A 198 -15.27 -10.40 -9.08
N VAL A 199 -16.15 -9.48 -8.72
CA VAL A 199 -16.84 -9.49 -7.42
C VAL A 199 -18.35 -9.73 -7.59
N ALA A 200 -18.99 -10.23 -6.53
CA ALA A 200 -20.41 -10.57 -6.55
C ALA A 200 -21.34 -9.34 -6.68
N GLY A 201 -20.83 -8.16 -6.30
CA GLY A 201 -21.58 -6.89 -6.36
C GLY A 201 -20.77 -5.76 -5.73
N VAL A 202 -21.36 -4.56 -5.72
CA VAL A 202 -20.71 -3.36 -5.18
C VAL A 202 -20.44 -3.46 -3.66
N GLU A 203 -21.13 -4.33 -2.95
CA GLU A 203 -20.90 -4.58 -1.53
C GLU A 203 -19.46 -5.07 -1.27
N ALA A 204 -18.92 -5.90 -2.16
CA ALA A 204 -17.54 -6.35 -2.04
C ALA A 204 -16.54 -5.18 -2.22
N ILE A 205 -16.89 -4.17 -3.03
CA ILE A 205 -16.09 -2.94 -3.17
C ILE A 205 -16.16 -2.11 -1.88
N VAL A 206 -17.35 -1.97 -1.28
CA VAL A 206 -17.50 -1.32 0.04
C VAL A 206 -16.64 -2.02 1.09
N GLU A 207 -16.72 -3.35 1.16
CA GLU A 207 -15.92 -4.17 2.09
C GLU A 207 -14.42 -4.01 1.85
N TRP A 208 -13.97 -3.96 0.59
CA TRP A 208 -12.58 -3.66 0.26
C TRP A 208 -12.11 -2.34 0.87
N TYR A 209 -12.93 -1.28 0.69
CA TYR A 209 -12.59 0.05 1.19
C TYR A 209 -12.78 0.20 2.70
N MET A 210 -13.60 -0.62 3.34
CA MET A 210 -13.66 -0.74 4.82
C MET A 210 -12.33 -1.22 5.41
N GLY A 211 -11.55 -2.00 4.67
CA GLY A 211 -10.20 -2.42 5.06
C GLY A 211 -9.10 -1.39 4.73
N SER A 212 -9.44 -0.19 4.23
CA SER A 212 -8.43 0.80 3.80
C SER A 212 -8.90 2.25 4.00
N GLY A 213 -9.45 2.90 2.98
CA GLY A 213 -9.68 4.35 2.96
C GLY A 213 -11.01 4.83 3.53
N LEU A 214 -12.04 3.98 3.59
CA LEU A 214 -13.39 4.41 3.99
C LEU A 214 -13.55 4.69 5.50
N PRO A 215 -12.91 3.95 6.43
CA PRO A 215 -13.09 4.18 7.87
C PRO A 215 -12.80 5.60 8.32
N GLN A 216 -11.82 6.28 7.74
CA GLN A 216 -11.50 7.65 8.12
C GLN A 216 -12.65 8.64 7.87
N TYR A 217 -13.45 8.41 6.81
CA TYR A 217 -14.65 9.21 6.56
C TYR A 217 -15.76 8.86 7.56
N LEU A 218 -16.00 7.58 7.78
CA LEU A 218 -17.04 7.15 8.71
C LEU A 218 -16.76 7.57 10.16
N ASN A 219 -15.50 7.51 10.59
CA ASN A 219 -15.09 7.88 11.94
C ASN A 219 -15.18 9.41 12.21
N ALA A 220 -15.19 10.24 11.17
CA ALA A 220 -15.41 11.66 11.29
C ALA A 220 -16.89 12.04 11.51
N LEU A 221 -17.82 11.10 11.27
CA LEU A 221 -19.26 11.34 11.37
C LEU A 221 -19.77 11.16 12.81
N PRO A 222 -20.78 11.95 13.23
CA PRO A 222 -21.18 12.05 14.63
C PRO A 222 -21.79 10.77 15.19
N ASP A 223 -22.59 10.05 14.40
CA ASP A 223 -23.39 8.91 14.87
C ASP A 223 -23.56 7.83 13.81
N ASP A 224 -24.16 6.72 14.20
CA ASP A 224 -24.35 5.56 13.32
C ASP A 224 -25.38 5.83 12.20
N ALA A 225 -26.34 6.72 12.43
CA ALA A 225 -27.31 7.11 11.41
C ALA A 225 -26.64 7.89 10.27
N ALA A 226 -25.75 8.83 10.62
CA ALA A 226 -24.92 9.56 9.66
C ALA A 226 -23.97 8.61 8.90
N ARG A 227 -23.32 7.68 9.60
CA ARG A 227 -22.45 6.65 8.98
C ARG A 227 -23.22 5.76 8.01
N ALA A 228 -24.41 5.34 8.39
CA ALA A 228 -25.28 4.51 7.53
C ALA A 228 -25.70 5.28 6.26
N ARG A 229 -26.13 6.54 6.39
CA ARG A 229 -26.49 7.41 5.26
C ARG A 229 -25.31 7.65 4.32
N PHE A 230 -24.12 7.95 4.86
CA PHE A 230 -22.92 8.17 4.06
C PHE A 230 -22.54 6.90 3.29
N ARG A 231 -22.58 5.73 3.94
CA ARG A 231 -22.32 4.45 3.28
C ARG A 231 -23.33 4.14 2.20
N GLU A 232 -24.62 4.45 2.39
CA GLU A 232 -25.63 4.22 1.35
C GLU A 232 -25.39 5.10 0.12
N GLN A 233 -25.13 6.38 0.31
CA GLN A 233 -24.80 7.29 -0.80
C GLN A 233 -23.50 6.85 -1.53
N TYR A 234 -22.50 6.37 -0.79
CA TYR A 234 -21.30 5.78 -1.40
C TYR A 234 -21.65 4.55 -2.22
N ARG A 235 -22.48 3.67 -1.71
CA ARG A 235 -22.97 2.46 -2.39
C ARG A 235 -23.75 2.80 -3.68
N GLU A 236 -24.64 3.79 -3.63
CA GLU A 236 -25.38 4.27 -4.79
C GLU A 236 -24.44 4.80 -5.88
N GLY A 237 -23.45 5.60 -5.50
CA GLY A 237 -22.41 6.07 -6.42
C GLY A 237 -21.60 4.92 -7.04
N LEU A 238 -21.30 3.87 -6.26
CA LEU A 238 -20.63 2.68 -6.77
C LEU A 238 -21.50 1.91 -7.77
N ARG A 239 -22.82 1.76 -7.52
CA ARG A 239 -23.74 1.11 -8.46
C ARG A 239 -23.78 1.84 -9.81
N ALA A 240 -23.75 3.16 -9.78
CA ALA A 240 -23.69 3.97 -10.99
C ALA A 240 -22.37 3.83 -11.76
N ALA A 241 -21.24 3.71 -11.03
CA ALA A 241 -19.91 3.65 -11.61
C ALA A 241 -19.49 2.24 -12.06
N TYR A 242 -19.99 1.20 -11.41
CA TYR A 242 -19.62 -0.20 -11.66
C TYR A 242 -20.87 -1.03 -12.01
N PRO A 243 -21.28 -1.03 -13.28
CA PRO A 243 -22.49 -1.74 -13.69
C PRO A 243 -22.35 -3.25 -13.59
N VAL A 244 -23.46 -3.89 -13.23
CA VAL A 244 -23.57 -5.35 -13.21
C VAL A 244 -23.43 -5.92 -14.62
N ARG A 245 -22.63 -6.95 -14.78
CA ARG A 245 -22.41 -7.66 -16.04
C ARG A 245 -23.50 -8.70 -16.30
N ARG A 246 -23.46 -9.31 -17.49
CA ARG A 246 -24.48 -10.28 -17.93
C ARG A 246 -24.58 -11.52 -17.02
N ASP A 247 -23.49 -11.86 -16.34
CA ASP A 247 -23.40 -12.98 -15.39
C ASP A 247 -23.78 -12.59 -13.95
N GLY A 248 -24.30 -11.37 -13.74
CA GLY A 248 -24.66 -10.84 -12.42
C GLY A 248 -23.49 -10.34 -11.58
N ARG A 249 -22.26 -10.36 -12.10
CA ARG A 249 -21.07 -9.92 -11.40
C ARG A 249 -20.69 -8.48 -11.72
N VAL A 250 -19.79 -7.92 -10.92
CA VAL A 250 -19.21 -6.60 -11.11
C VAL A 250 -17.72 -6.74 -11.36
N LEU A 251 -17.19 -6.01 -12.35
CA LEU A 251 -15.76 -5.88 -12.56
C LEU A 251 -15.28 -4.65 -11.80
N PHE A 252 -14.37 -4.87 -10.85
CA PHE A 252 -13.75 -3.83 -10.06
C PHE A 252 -12.28 -3.67 -10.47
N PRO A 253 -11.96 -2.64 -11.29
CA PRO A 253 -10.58 -2.35 -11.67
C PRO A 253 -9.85 -1.69 -10.51
N PHE A 254 -8.62 -2.12 -10.27
CA PHE A 254 -7.73 -1.44 -9.35
C PHE A 254 -6.31 -1.37 -9.90
N LYS A 255 -5.89 -0.15 -10.15
CA LYS A 255 -4.59 0.17 -10.70
C LYS A 255 -3.52 0.16 -9.61
N ARG A 256 -2.35 -0.36 -9.93
CA ARG A 256 -1.15 -0.38 -9.09
C ARG A 256 0.01 0.25 -9.83
N GLN A 257 0.77 1.06 -9.12
CA GLN A 257 2.00 1.69 -9.58
C GLN A 257 3.18 1.01 -8.92
N PHE A 258 4.14 0.61 -9.72
CA PHE A 258 5.32 -0.13 -9.30
C PHE A 258 6.58 0.65 -9.63
N VAL A 259 7.55 0.55 -8.75
CA VAL A 259 8.85 1.17 -8.89
C VAL A 259 9.93 0.21 -8.44
N ILE A 260 10.99 0.07 -9.23
CA ILE A 260 12.26 -0.54 -8.85
C ILE A 260 13.36 0.48 -9.14
N ALA A 261 14.14 0.84 -8.12
CA ALA A 261 15.29 1.71 -8.27
C ALA A 261 16.56 1.01 -7.76
N ARG A 262 17.64 1.08 -8.52
CA ARG A 262 18.94 0.53 -8.15
C ARG A 262 19.89 1.68 -7.88
N PRO A 263 20.63 1.67 -6.75
CA PRO A 263 21.55 2.77 -6.43
C PRO A 263 22.64 2.91 -7.48
N ALA A 264 23.15 4.14 -7.68
CA ALA A 264 24.37 4.36 -8.43
C ALA A 264 25.53 3.60 -7.75
N ALA A 265 26.44 3.08 -8.56
CA ALA A 265 27.70 2.54 -8.01
C ALA A 265 28.43 3.70 -7.31
N GLY A 266 28.73 3.51 -6.02
CA GLY A 266 29.49 4.48 -5.23
C GLY A 266 30.94 4.58 -5.68
#